data_449b617ba910e8ed002b836a6af36078
#
_entry.id   449b617ba910e8ed002b836a6af36078
#
_cell.length_a   1.000
_cell.length_b   1.000
_cell.length_c   1.000
_cell.angle_alpha   90.00
_cell.angle_beta   90.00
_cell.angle_gamma   90.00
#
_symmetry.space_group_name_H-M   'P 1'
#
loop_
_entity.id
_entity.type
_entity.pdbx_description
1 polymer ?
#
loop_
_entity_poly.entity_id
_entity_poly.type
_entity_poly.pdbx_seq_one_letter_code
_entity_poly.pdbx_strand_id
1 'polypeptide(L)'
;MAKKSKMDRGLDSLFFDNSIDEIARSDSESVKNDDGENGISTVRISLIEPDKNQPRSEFDEDALNELAENIRQHGVLQPILVRPLDNGGYKIVAGERRWRAARLAGLDEIPVYIKDLTDFEAAEISLIENIQRKDLTPLEEAAAYQTLMETYGLTQQQVAEAVGRSRSAVANSIRLLSLSENVQEMLRDKKLTEGHAKVLAGVADKDTQEKLATKCIENGWTVRELEKAIATLETNKKAEKKIKRTITNPMYTE
;
A
#
# COMPACT_ATOMS: atom_id res chain seq x y z
N MET A 1 -3.31 34.09 7.63
CA MET A 1 -4.35 33.10 7.33
C MET A 1 -3.98 32.37 6.06
N ALA A 2 -3.43 31.17 6.17
CA ALA A 2 -3.02 30.36 5.01
C ALA A 2 -4.27 29.72 4.37
N LYS A 3 -4.45 29.90 3.07
CA LYS A 3 -5.49 29.23 2.28
C LYS A 3 -5.25 27.73 2.31
N LYS A 4 -6.09 26.96 3.01
CA LYS A 4 -6.12 25.50 2.87
C LYS A 4 -6.29 25.12 1.41
N SER A 5 -5.38 24.31 0.90
CA SER A 5 -5.41 23.79 -0.47
C SER A 5 -6.71 23.00 -0.72
N LYS A 6 -7.21 23.05 -1.95
CA LYS A 6 -8.39 22.29 -2.38
C LYS A 6 -8.20 20.76 -2.24
N MET A 7 -6.95 20.31 -2.17
CA MET A 7 -6.50 18.92 -2.00
C MET A 7 -6.80 18.34 -0.60
N ASP A 8 -6.78 19.17 0.45
CA ASP A 8 -7.10 18.72 1.82
C ASP A 8 -8.56 18.27 2.01
N ARG A 9 -9.49 18.77 1.19
CA ARG A 9 -10.92 18.44 1.33
C ARG A 9 -11.30 17.07 0.76
N GLY A 10 -10.54 16.55 -0.21
CA GLY A 10 -10.78 15.23 -0.81
C GLY A 10 -10.35 14.08 0.11
N LEU A 11 -9.20 14.25 0.75
CA LEU A 11 -8.63 13.26 1.69
C LEU A 11 -9.38 13.21 3.02
N ASP A 12 -9.76 14.36 3.59
CA ASP A 12 -10.54 14.39 4.85
C ASP A 12 -11.85 13.59 4.74
N SER A 13 -12.51 13.58 3.57
CA SER A 13 -13.72 12.79 3.37
C SER A 13 -13.48 11.28 3.24
N LEU A 14 -12.27 10.86 2.87
CA LEU A 14 -11.88 9.43 2.80
C LEU A 14 -11.48 8.87 4.16
N PHE A 15 -10.95 9.71 5.06
CA PHE A 15 -10.54 9.28 6.41
C PHE A 15 -11.71 9.20 7.40
N PHE A 16 -12.80 9.93 7.17
CA PHE A 16 -14.02 9.77 7.95
C PHE A 16 -14.80 8.49 7.61
N ASP A 17 -14.47 7.81 6.49
CA ASP A 17 -15.22 6.65 6.00
C ASP A 17 -14.50 5.30 6.24
N ASN A 18 -13.63 5.26 7.26
CA ASN A 18 -13.08 3.96 7.75
C ASN A 18 -14.13 3.15 8.54
N SER A 19 -15.38 3.57 8.50
CA SER A 19 -16.56 2.91 9.08
C SER A 19 -17.53 2.40 8.01
N ILE A 20 -17.02 1.84 6.90
CA ILE A 20 -17.91 1.08 5.98
C ILE A 20 -18.62 -0.04 6.76
N ASP A 21 -17.98 -0.60 7.79
CA ASP A 21 -18.60 -1.56 8.72
C ASP A 21 -19.57 -0.92 9.75
N GLU A 22 -19.45 0.38 10.05
CA GLU A 22 -20.38 1.07 10.95
C GLU A 22 -21.60 1.64 10.23
N ILE A 23 -21.45 2.08 8.98
CA ILE A 23 -22.59 2.53 8.15
C ILE A 23 -23.53 1.38 7.82
N ALA A 24 -23.02 0.17 7.61
CA ALA A 24 -23.86 -1.03 7.41
C ALA A 24 -24.69 -1.41 8.65
N ARG A 25 -24.41 -0.86 9.81
CA ARG A 25 -25.15 -1.13 11.07
C ARG A 25 -26.11 -0.02 11.50
N SER A 26 -26.03 1.18 10.94
CA SER A 26 -26.87 2.31 11.37
C SER A 26 -28.09 2.61 10.51
N ASP A 27 -28.17 2.10 9.26
CA ASP A 27 -29.26 2.43 8.34
C ASP A 27 -30.23 1.27 8.07
N SER A 28 -30.81 0.70 9.14
CA SER A 28 -32.04 -0.07 9.00
C SER A 28 -33.32 0.78 9.06
N GLU A 29 -33.21 2.11 9.12
CA GLU A 29 -34.38 2.99 9.07
C GLU A 29 -34.17 4.21 8.16
N SER A 30 -34.98 4.25 7.12
CA SER A 30 -35.27 5.35 6.18
C SER A 30 -34.57 5.37 4.82
N VAL A 31 -35.10 4.58 3.89
CA VAL A 31 -35.02 4.89 2.45
C VAL A 31 -35.78 6.19 2.18
N LYS A 32 -35.08 7.28 1.99
CA LYS A 32 -35.59 8.48 1.30
C LYS A 32 -34.60 8.87 0.22
N ASN A 33 -35.08 8.88 -1.02
CA ASN A 33 -34.43 9.47 -2.17
C ASN A 33 -34.04 10.90 -1.83
N ASP A 34 -32.74 11.15 -1.69
CA ASP A 34 -32.20 12.52 -1.66
C ASP A 34 -31.13 12.60 -2.74
N ASP A 35 -31.44 13.43 -3.76
CA ASP A 35 -30.54 13.78 -4.87
C ASP A 35 -29.44 14.71 -4.37
N GLY A 36 -28.45 14.16 -3.68
CA GLY A 36 -27.32 14.91 -3.15
C GLY A 36 -25.99 14.17 -3.37
N GLU A 37 -25.07 14.82 -3.99
CA GLU A 37 -23.72 14.51 -4.55
C GLU A 37 -22.85 13.38 -3.95
N ASN A 38 -23.32 12.56 -3.00
CA ASN A 38 -22.56 11.49 -2.34
C ASN A 38 -23.39 10.26 -1.95
N GLY A 39 -24.39 9.86 -2.74
CA GLY A 39 -25.30 8.75 -2.43
C GLY A 39 -24.97 7.44 -3.16
N ILE A 40 -25.40 6.30 -2.59
CA ILE A 40 -25.44 5.02 -3.29
C ILE A 40 -26.53 5.09 -4.36
N SER A 41 -26.16 4.86 -5.61
CA SER A 41 -27.06 4.84 -6.77
C SER A 41 -27.08 3.45 -7.39
N THR A 42 -28.20 3.07 -7.99
CA THR A 42 -28.27 1.84 -8.79
C THR A 42 -28.01 2.15 -10.25
N VAL A 43 -27.04 1.50 -10.86
CA VAL A 43 -26.61 1.76 -12.23
C VAL A 43 -26.62 0.47 -13.05
N ARG A 44 -27.02 0.57 -14.32
CA ARG A 44 -26.97 -0.58 -15.24
C ARG A 44 -25.54 -1.03 -15.44
N ILE A 45 -25.30 -2.31 -15.30
CA ILE A 45 -23.97 -2.92 -15.39
C ILE A 45 -23.31 -2.71 -16.76
N SER A 46 -24.13 -2.54 -17.81
CA SER A 46 -23.69 -2.23 -19.19
C SER A 46 -23.08 -0.84 -19.36
N LEU A 47 -23.35 0.10 -18.43
CA LEU A 47 -22.80 1.44 -18.43
C LEU A 47 -21.48 1.54 -17.68
N ILE A 48 -21.03 0.45 -17.04
CA ILE A 48 -19.85 0.41 -16.20
C ILE A 48 -18.70 -0.29 -16.94
N GLU A 49 -17.60 0.42 -17.10
CA GLU A 49 -16.39 -0.06 -17.77
C GLU A 49 -15.26 -0.35 -16.77
N PRO A 50 -14.52 -1.48 -16.93
CA PRO A 50 -13.34 -1.76 -16.11
C PRO A 50 -12.17 -0.83 -16.49
N ASP A 51 -11.26 -0.59 -15.55
CA ASP A 51 -10.01 0.09 -15.86
C ASP A 51 -9.03 -0.87 -16.54
N LYS A 52 -8.65 -0.54 -17.79
CA LYS A 52 -7.68 -1.32 -18.59
C LYS A 52 -6.27 -1.36 -17.99
N ASN A 53 -5.96 -0.44 -17.09
CA ASN A 53 -4.64 -0.32 -16.46
C ASN A 53 -4.54 -1.07 -15.11
N GLN A 54 -5.54 -1.83 -14.72
CA GLN A 54 -5.46 -2.60 -13.47
C GLN A 54 -4.45 -3.76 -13.58
N PRO A 55 -3.50 -3.86 -12.65
CA PRO A 55 -2.40 -4.83 -12.72
C PRO A 55 -2.83 -6.30 -12.52
N ARG A 56 -4.07 -6.55 -12.11
CA ARG A 56 -4.56 -7.89 -11.84
C ARG A 56 -5.15 -8.52 -13.10
N SER A 57 -4.29 -9.22 -13.88
CA SER A 57 -4.71 -10.00 -15.07
C SER A 57 -5.20 -11.41 -14.73
N GLU A 58 -4.76 -11.99 -13.62
CA GLU A 58 -5.13 -13.35 -13.23
C GLU A 58 -6.16 -13.30 -12.10
N PHE A 59 -7.37 -13.74 -12.40
CA PHE A 59 -8.43 -13.98 -11.43
C PHE A 59 -8.56 -15.48 -11.26
N ASP A 60 -8.56 -15.92 -10.03
CA ASP A 60 -8.96 -17.27 -9.66
C ASP A 60 -10.44 -17.44 -10.08
N GLU A 61 -10.67 -18.24 -11.13
CA GLU A 61 -11.99 -18.45 -11.72
C GLU A 61 -12.93 -19.14 -10.73
N ASP A 62 -12.43 -20.05 -9.92
CA ASP A 62 -13.24 -20.75 -8.92
C ASP A 62 -13.73 -19.77 -7.84
N ALA A 63 -12.83 -18.94 -7.31
CA ALA A 63 -13.20 -17.90 -6.35
C ALA A 63 -14.09 -16.79 -6.94
N LEU A 64 -14.04 -16.55 -8.26
CA LEU A 64 -14.94 -15.62 -8.93
C LEU A 64 -16.34 -16.23 -9.12
N ASN A 65 -16.43 -17.51 -9.45
CA ASN A 65 -17.70 -18.25 -9.59
C ASN A 65 -18.41 -18.38 -8.25
N GLU A 66 -17.68 -18.67 -7.16
CA GLU A 66 -18.24 -18.69 -5.80
C GLU A 66 -18.84 -17.33 -5.42
N LEU A 67 -18.12 -16.24 -5.71
CA LEU A 67 -18.62 -14.89 -5.48
C LEU A 67 -19.85 -14.58 -6.34
N ALA A 68 -19.90 -15.04 -7.60
CA ALA A 68 -21.04 -14.85 -8.48
C ALA A 68 -22.29 -15.58 -7.96
N GLU A 69 -22.13 -16.79 -7.39
CA GLU A 69 -23.23 -17.52 -6.78
C GLU A 69 -23.79 -16.81 -5.55
N ASN A 70 -22.90 -16.30 -4.68
CA ASN A 70 -23.30 -15.47 -3.54
C ASN A 70 -24.06 -14.21 -3.98
N ILE A 71 -23.58 -13.54 -5.02
CA ILE A 71 -24.23 -12.33 -5.57
C ILE A 71 -25.58 -12.66 -6.20
N ARG A 72 -25.75 -13.83 -6.81
CA ARG A 72 -27.04 -14.29 -7.37
C ARG A 72 -28.10 -14.46 -6.28
N GLN A 73 -27.67 -14.93 -5.08
CA GLN A 73 -28.57 -15.19 -3.96
C GLN A 73 -28.90 -13.93 -3.15
N HIS A 74 -27.93 -13.06 -2.95
CA HIS A 74 -28.02 -11.95 -1.98
C HIS A 74 -27.87 -10.55 -2.61
N GLY A 75 -27.60 -10.48 -3.92
CA GLY A 75 -27.25 -9.23 -4.58
C GLY A 75 -25.84 -8.74 -4.22
N VAL A 76 -25.48 -7.56 -4.72
CA VAL A 76 -24.23 -6.90 -4.39
C VAL A 76 -24.42 -6.11 -3.09
N LEU A 77 -23.97 -6.68 -1.97
CA LEU A 77 -24.14 -6.08 -0.63
C LEU A 77 -23.26 -4.85 -0.42
N GLN A 78 -22.07 -4.82 -1.02
CA GLN A 78 -21.13 -3.69 -0.91
C GLN A 78 -21.03 -2.98 -2.26
N PRO A 79 -21.43 -1.68 -2.35
CA PRO A 79 -21.38 -0.92 -3.59
C PRO A 79 -20.00 -0.89 -4.23
N ILE A 80 -19.96 -0.69 -5.54
CA ILE A 80 -18.73 -0.53 -6.33
C ILE A 80 -18.45 0.96 -6.47
N LEU A 81 -17.21 1.39 -6.23
CA LEU A 81 -16.83 2.77 -6.44
C LEU A 81 -16.58 3.02 -7.92
N VAL A 82 -17.29 3.99 -8.48
CA VAL A 82 -17.19 4.40 -9.88
C VAL A 82 -17.06 5.91 -10.01
N ARG A 83 -16.46 6.36 -11.12
CA ARG A 83 -16.46 7.76 -11.51
C ARG A 83 -17.20 7.95 -12.84
N PRO A 84 -17.84 9.10 -13.07
CA PRO A 84 -18.51 9.38 -14.33
C PRO A 84 -17.48 9.54 -15.46
N LEU A 85 -17.91 9.21 -16.68
CA LEU A 85 -17.19 9.44 -17.91
C LEU A 85 -17.97 10.44 -18.77
N ASP A 86 -17.27 11.18 -19.64
CA ASP A 86 -17.88 12.19 -20.53
C ASP A 86 -18.91 11.60 -21.51
N ASN A 87 -18.85 10.29 -21.77
CA ASN A 87 -19.78 9.57 -22.64
C ASN A 87 -21.09 9.13 -21.95
N GLY A 88 -21.31 9.54 -20.69
CA GLY A 88 -22.48 9.16 -19.89
C GLY A 88 -22.36 7.77 -19.25
N GLY A 89 -21.21 7.09 -19.38
CA GLY A 89 -20.88 5.85 -18.68
C GLY A 89 -20.14 6.10 -17.38
N TYR A 90 -19.70 5.01 -16.76
CA TYR A 90 -18.95 5.01 -15.50
C TYR A 90 -17.71 4.15 -15.61
N LYS A 91 -16.61 4.57 -15.00
CA LYS A 91 -15.36 3.80 -14.90
C LYS A 91 -15.18 3.29 -13.48
N ILE A 92 -14.83 2.01 -13.33
CA ILE A 92 -14.56 1.40 -12.04
C ILE A 92 -13.26 2.01 -11.45
N VAL A 93 -13.35 2.47 -10.21
CA VAL A 93 -12.21 2.88 -9.39
C VAL A 93 -11.82 1.76 -8.44
N ALA A 94 -12.81 1.14 -7.75
CA ALA A 94 -12.58 0.00 -6.85
C ALA A 94 -13.77 -0.98 -6.91
N GLY A 95 -13.48 -2.27 -6.74
CA GLY A 95 -14.49 -3.33 -6.69
C GLY A 95 -14.69 -4.12 -7.99
N GLU A 96 -13.69 -4.21 -8.87
CA GLU A 96 -13.77 -4.92 -10.15
C GLU A 96 -14.21 -6.40 -10.01
N ARG A 97 -13.75 -7.12 -8.97
CA ARG A 97 -14.19 -8.51 -8.73
C ARG A 97 -15.70 -8.60 -8.53
N ARG A 98 -16.30 -7.66 -7.77
CA ARG A 98 -17.75 -7.61 -7.55
C ARG A 98 -18.50 -7.32 -8.84
N TRP A 99 -18.01 -6.41 -9.67
CA TRP A 99 -18.58 -6.11 -10.98
C TRP A 99 -18.54 -7.33 -11.92
N ARG A 100 -17.38 -8.02 -12.01
CA ARG A 100 -17.26 -9.25 -12.84
C ARG A 100 -18.19 -10.35 -12.34
N ALA A 101 -18.22 -10.58 -11.04
CA ALA A 101 -19.10 -11.58 -10.44
C ALA A 101 -20.60 -11.23 -10.64
N ALA A 102 -20.98 -9.96 -10.55
CA ALA A 102 -22.34 -9.50 -10.83
C ALA A 102 -22.74 -9.74 -12.30
N ARG A 103 -21.81 -9.53 -13.25
CA ARG A 103 -22.03 -9.90 -14.66
C ARG A 103 -22.23 -11.40 -14.85
N LEU A 104 -21.41 -12.22 -14.20
CA LEU A 104 -21.54 -13.69 -14.24
C LEU A 104 -22.84 -14.17 -13.55
N ALA A 105 -23.28 -13.46 -12.52
CA ALA A 105 -24.55 -13.71 -11.86
C ALA A 105 -25.78 -13.33 -12.71
N GLY A 106 -25.59 -12.55 -13.79
CA GLY A 106 -26.65 -12.11 -14.70
C GLY A 106 -27.47 -10.94 -14.17
N LEU A 107 -26.89 -10.08 -13.31
CA LEU A 107 -27.58 -8.88 -12.84
C LEU A 107 -27.58 -7.80 -13.92
N ASP A 108 -28.70 -7.11 -14.09
CA ASP A 108 -28.84 -5.98 -15.00
C ASP A 108 -28.34 -4.66 -14.39
N GLU A 109 -28.52 -4.51 -13.09
CA GLU A 109 -28.20 -3.31 -12.32
C GLU A 109 -27.47 -3.66 -11.02
N ILE A 110 -26.58 -2.79 -10.58
CA ILE A 110 -25.80 -2.97 -9.35
C ILE A 110 -25.71 -1.67 -8.56
N PRO A 111 -25.61 -1.73 -7.23
CA PRO A 111 -25.37 -0.58 -6.39
C PRO A 111 -23.95 -0.06 -6.61
N VAL A 112 -23.83 1.24 -6.83
CA VAL A 112 -22.55 1.93 -7.02
C VAL A 112 -22.49 3.18 -6.14
N TYR A 113 -21.27 3.53 -5.76
CA TYR A 113 -20.96 4.80 -5.17
C TYR A 113 -20.34 5.67 -6.27
N ILE A 114 -21.04 6.73 -6.70
CA ILE A 114 -20.55 7.62 -7.76
C ILE A 114 -19.77 8.74 -7.11
N LYS A 115 -18.52 8.92 -7.52
CA LYS A 115 -17.67 10.01 -7.06
C LYS A 115 -17.03 10.69 -8.28
N ASP A 116 -17.16 12.00 -8.34
CA ASP A 116 -16.48 12.78 -9.36
C ASP A 116 -14.99 12.89 -8.99
N LEU A 117 -14.17 12.14 -9.71
CA LEU A 117 -12.74 11.99 -9.48
C LEU A 117 -11.99 12.23 -10.78
N THR A 118 -10.90 12.97 -10.68
CA THR A 118 -9.91 13.03 -11.75
C THR A 118 -9.24 11.67 -11.96
N ASP A 119 -8.61 11.45 -13.11
CA ASP A 119 -7.82 10.23 -13.37
C ASP A 119 -6.75 10.02 -12.31
N PHE A 120 -6.16 11.11 -11.82
CA PHE A 120 -5.11 11.10 -10.81
C PHE A 120 -5.64 10.63 -9.43
N GLU A 121 -6.74 11.19 -8.97
CA GLU A 121 -7.39 10.80 -7.70
C GLU A 121 -7.91 9.36 -7.75
N ALA A 122 -8.47 8.95 -8.88
CA ALA A 122 -8.94 7.58 -9.06
C ALA A 122 -7.79 6.57 -9.00
N ALA A 123 -6.64 6.88 -9.61
CA ALA A 123 -5.45 6.04 -9.58
C ALA A 123 -4.82 5.99 -8.17
N GLU A 124 -4.82 7.11 -7.44
CA GLU A 124 -4.39 7.16 -6.02
C GLU A 124 -5.24 6.24 -5.15
N ILE A 125 -6.57 6.35 -5.23
CA ILE A 125 -7.51 5.51 -4.46
C ILE A 125 -7.33 4.03 -4.80
N SER A 126 -7.20 3.70 -6.09
CA SER A 126 -6.97 2.33 -6.54
C SER A 126 -5.65 1.75 -6.00
N LEU A 127 -4.59 2.56 -5.92
CA LEU A 127 -3.31 2.15 -5.35
C LEU A 127 -3.42 1.92 -3.84
N ILE A 128 -4.13 2.79 -3.11
CA ILE A 128 -4.35 2.64 -1.67
C ILE A 128 -5.16 1.35 -1.39
N GLU A 129 -6.23 1.08 -2.17
CA GLU A 129 -7.00 -0.16 -2.05
C GLU A 129 -6.12 -1.39 -2.28
N ASN A 130 -5.29 -1.36 -3.32
CA ASN A 130 -4.39 -2.47 -3.62
C ASN A 130 -3.35 -2.73 -2.51
N ILE A 131 -2.88 -1.68 -1.82
CA ILE A 131 -1.96 -1.80 -0.67
C ILE A 131 -2.63 -2.50 0.53
N GLN A 132 -3.93 -2.33 0.72
CA GLN A 132 -4.66 -2.96 1.84
C GLN A 132 -4.85 -4.48 1.65
N ARG A 133 -4.38 -5.05 0.54
CA ARG A 133 -4.43 -6.51 0.31
C ARG A 133 -3.45 -7.24 1.23
N LYS A 134 -3.84 -8.45 1.63
CA LYS A 134 -3.06 -9.29 2.55
C LYS A 134 -1.91 -10.08 1.89
N ASP A 135 -1.84 -10.06 0.56
CA ASP A 135 -0.94 -10.90 -0.24
C ASP A 135 0.29 -10.15 -0.78
N LEU A 136 0.46 -8.85 -0.46
CA LEU A 136 1.64 -8.08 -0.85
C LEU A 136 2.90 -8.54 -0.11
N THR A 137 3.99 -8.63 -0.86
CA THR A 137 5.32 -8.79 -0.26
C THR A 137 5.78 -7.48 0.39
N PRO A 138 6.71 -7.53 1.39
CA PRO A 138 7.22 -6.32 2.03
C PRO A 138 7.87 -5.31 1.07
N LEU A 139 8.46 -5.79 -0.04
CA LEU A 139 9.07 -4.92 -1.06
C LEU A 139 8.03 -4.29 -1.98
N GLU A 140 6.96 -5.01 -2.32
CA GLU A 140 5.83 -4.46 -3.08
C GLU A 140 5.08 -3.40 -2.28
N GLU A 141 4.83 -3.66 -0.99
CA GLU A 141 4.26 -2.68 -0.07
C GLU A 141 5.13 -1.42 0.01
N ALA A 142 6.45 -1.58 0.16
CA ALA A 142 7.40 -0.47 0.19
C ALA A 142 7.41 0.34 -1.11
N ALA A 143 7.41 -0.33 -2.27
CA ALA A 143 7.36 0.32 -3.58
C ALA A 143 6.06 1.10 -3.79
N ALA A 144 4.93 0.56 -3.36
CA ALA A 144 3.64 1.24 -3.43
C ALA A 144 3.60 2.50 -2.54
N TYR A 145 4.16 2.44 -1.32
CA TYR A 145 4.32 3.63 -0.47
C TYR A 145 5.21 4.69 -1.11
N GLN A 146 6.31 4.29 -1.73
CA GLN A 146 7.18 5.22 -2.45
C GLN A 146 6.44 5.87 -3.62
N THR A 147 5.66 5.10 -4.39
CA THR A 147 4.83 5.63 -5.49
C THR A 147 3.83 6.67 -4.98
N LEU A 148 3.15 6.40 -3.85
CA LEU A 148 2.24 7.39 -3.24
C LEU A 148 2.95 8.69 -2.88
N MET A 149 4.19 8.64 -2.41
CA MET A 149 4.96 9.83 -2.06
C MET A 149 5.50 10.56 -3.29
N GLU A 150 6.06 9.85 -4.26
CA GLU A 150 6.76 10.45 -5.40
C GLU A 150 5.79 10.91 -6.50
N THR A 151 4.77 10.10 -6.80
CA THR A 151 3.82 10.39 -7.88
C THR A 151 2.66 11.25 -7.38
N TYR A 152 2.12 10.94 -6.19
CA TYR A 152 0.95 11.63 -5.65
C TYR A 152 1.29 12.74 -4.67
N GLY A 153 2.58 12.92 -4.33
CA GLY A 153 3.06 14.01 -3.48
C GLY A 153 2.67 13.87 -2.02
N LEU A 154 2.27 12.68 -1.57
CA LEU A 154 1.86 12.44 -0.19
C LEU A 154 3.09 12.41 0.74
N THR A 155 2.93 12.95 1.93
CA THR A 155 3.90 12.79 3.01
C THR A 155 3.79 11.40 3.63
N GLN A 156 4.86 10.91 4.30
CA GLN A 156 4.82 9.64 5.03
C GLN A 156 3.67 9.57 6.06
N GLN A 157 3.29 10.70 6.62
CA GLN A 157 2.18 10.78 7.56
C GLN A 157 0.84 10.53 6.85
N GLN A 158 0.61 11.19 5.72
CA GLN A 158 -0.61 11.00 4.92
C GLN A 158 -0.73 9.59 4.36
N VAL A 159 0.39 9.00 3.88
CA VAL A 159 0.41 7.58 3.46
C VAL A 159 0.02 6.67 4.62
N ALA A 160 0.60 6.91 5.82
CA ALA A 160 0.30 6.10 7.00
C ALA A 160 -1.18 6.15 7.40
N GLU A 161 -1.78 7.34 7.38
CA GLU A 161 -3.21 7.57 7.62
C GLU A 161 -4.07 6.85 6.57
N ALA A 162 -3.74 7.01 5.28
CA ALA A 162 -4.48 6.41 4.18
C ALA A 162 -4.51 4.87 4.22
N VAL A 163 -3.40 4.24 4.66
CA VAL A 163 -3.30 2.78 4.69
C VAL A 163 -3.58 2.17 6.08
N GLY A 164 -3.93 2.99 7.09
CA GLY A 164 -4.20 2.52 8.45
C GLY A 164 -2.96 1.97 9.18
N ARG A 165 -1.77 2.54 8.91
CA ARG A 165 -0.51 2.14 9.53
C ARG A 165 0.10 3.28 10.35
N SER A 166 1.10 2.99 11.18
CA SER A 166 1.88 4.06 11.83
C SER A 166 2.88 4.66 10.83
N ARG A 167 3.19 5.97 10.97
CA ARG A 167 4.24 6.64 10.19
C ARG A 167 5.58 5.90 10.25
N SER A 168 5.93 5.37 11.44
CA SER A 168 7.17 4.61 11.63
C SER A 168 7.17 3.29 10.86
N ALA A 169 6.01 2.62 10.74
CA ALA A 169 5.87 1.42 9.91
C ALA A 169 6.12 1.73 8.44
N VAL A 170 5.46 2.76 7.90
CA VAL A 170 5.66 3.22 6.51
C VAL A 170 7.13 3.60 6.25
N ALA A 171 7.75 4.38 7.14
CA ALA A 171 9.15 4.75 7.00
C ALA A 171 10.09 3.52 6.99
N ASN A 172 9.83 2.52 7.84
CA ASN A 172 10.61 1.29 7.88
C ASN A 172 10.41 0.43 6.63
N SER A 173 9.19 0.34 6.10
CA SER A 173 8.93 -0.37 4.84
C SER A 173 9.66 0.29 3.67
N ILE A 174 9.57 1.61 3.52
CA ILE A 174 10.29 2.34 2.46
C ILE A 174 11.81 2.13 2.55
N ARG A 175 12.38 2.07 3.77
CA ARG A 175 13.81 1.79 3.94
C ARG A 175 14.25 0.45 3.38
N LEU A 176 13.36 -0.54 3.22
CA LEU A 176 13.70 -1.82 2.60
C LEU A 176 14.15 -1.65 1.14
N LEU A 177 13.67 -0.63 0.43
CA LEU A 177 14.11 -0.31 -0.93
C LEU A 177 15.56 0.18 -0.98
N SER A 178 16.12 0.62 0.16
CA SER A 178 17.53 0.98 0.26
C SER A 178 18.47 -0.23 0.41
N LEU A 179 17.99 -1.44 0.51
CA LEU A 179 18.81 -2.66 0.52
C LEU A 179 19.51 -2.88 -0.83
N SER A 180 20.64 -3.61 -0.84
CA SER A 180 21.23 -4.06 -2.09
C SER A 180 20.29 -5.03 -2.81
N GLU A 181 20.42 -5.13 -4.14
CA GLU A 181 19.57 -5.98 -4.96
C GLU A 181 19.62 -7.44 -4.53
N ASN A 182 20.82 -7.95 -4.21
CA ASN A 182 21.03 -9.29 -3.69
C ASN A 182 20.28 -9.54 -2.36
N VAL A 183 20.29 -8.56 -1.44
CA VAL A 183 19.58 -8.69 -0.17
C VAL A 183 18.07 -8.60 -0.34
N GLN A 184 17.59 -7.77 -1.29
CA GLN A 184 16.18 -7.73 -1.66
C GLN A 184 15.71 -9.07 -2.25
N GLU A 185 16.53 -9.72 -3.07
CA GLU A 185 16.25 -11.04 -3.63
C GLU A 185 16.17 -12.11 -2.52
N MET A 186 17.12 -12.11 -1.57
CA MET A 186 17.07 -12.99 -0.39
C MET A 186 15.78 -12.79 0.43
N LEU A 187 15.26 -11.55 0.49
CA LEU A 187 14.00 -11.26 1.16
C LEU A 187 12.79 -11.77 0.35
N ARG A 188 12.78 -11.61 -0.99
CA ARG A 188 11.75 -12.16 -1.88
C ARG A 188 11.68 -13.70 -1.78
N ASP A 189 12.83 -14.34 -1.74
CA ASP A 189 12.98 -15.79 -1.58
C ASP A 189 12.64 -16.29 -0.17
N LYS A 190 12.26 -15.40 0.75
CA LYS A 190 11.98 -15.71 2.17
C LYS A 190 13.17 -16.36 2.92
N LYS A 191 14.40 -16.21 2.39
CA LYS A 191 15.65 -16.61 3.08
C LYS A 191 15.95 -15.68 4.26
N LEU A 192 15.50 -14.44 4.18
CA LEU A 192 15.54 -13.45 5.26
C LEU A 192 14.12 -13.05 5.65
N THR A 193 13.91 -12.78 6.93
CA THR A 193 12.64 -12.20 7.41
C THR A 193 12.66 -10.68 7.27
N GLU A 194 11.48 -10.05 7.29
CA GLU A 194 11.34 -8.60 7.30
C GLU A 194 12.10 -7.95 8.46
N GLY A 195 12.17 -8.61 9.62
CA GLY A 195 12.95 -8.16 10.78
C GLY A 195 14.43 -8.04 10.46
N HIS A 196 15.03 -9.07 9.82
CA HIS A 196 16.42 -9.03 9.37
C HIS A 196 16.65 -7.90 8.35
N ALA A 197 15.75 -7.76 7.38
CA ALA A 197 15.82 -6.73 6.35
C ALA A 197 15.78 -5.31 6.93
N LYS A 198 14.91 -5.05 7.92
CA LYS A 198 14.83 -3.76 8.64
C LYS A 198 16.15 -3.39 9.33
N VAL A 199 16.80 -4.36 9.94
CA VAL A 199 18.11 -4.16 10.62
C VAL A 199 19.21 -3.91 9.58
N LEU A 200 19.27 -4.71 8.50
CA LEU A 200 20.23 -4.54 7.40
C LEU A 200 20.07 -3.20 6.69
N ALA A 201 18.85 -2.68 6.54
CA ALA A 201 18.60 -1.35 5.96
C ALA A 201 19.20 -0.19 6.77
N GLY A 202 19.64 -0.43 8.00
CA GLY A 202 20.42 0.51 8.80
C GLY A 202 21.90 0.58 8.41
N VAL A 203 22.41 -0.39 7.67
CA VAL A 203 23.83 -0.46 7.25
C VAL A 203 24.00 0.29 5.93
N ALA A 204 24.79 1.38 5.92
CA ALA A 204 24.93 2.23 4.74
C ALA A 204 25.72 1.57 3.59
N ASP A 205 26.69 0.71 3.93
CA ASP A 205 27.57 0.05 2.97
C ASP A 205 26.95 -1.23 2.42
N LYS A 206 26.70 -1.27 1.12
CA LYS A 206 26.04 -2.39 0.43
C LYS A 206 26.82 -3.71 0.52
N ASP A 207 28.12 -3.68 0.39
CA ASP A 207 28.98 -4.86 0.49
C ASP A 207 28.90 -5.45 1.91
N THR A 208 28.84 -4.59 2.93
CA THR A 208 28.66 -5.01 4.31
C THR A 208 27.26 -5.58 4.55
N GLN A 209 26.23 -5.00 3.92
CA GLN A 209 24.86 -5.56 3.97
C GLN A 209 24.83 -7.00 3.45
N GLU A 210 25.41 -7.26 2.27
CA GLU A 210 25.42 -8.57 1.63
C GLU A 210 26.20 -9.62 2.45
N LYS A 211 27.38 -9.23 2.95
CA LYS A 211 28.19 -10.10 3.82
C LYS A 211 27.45 -10.48 5.09
N LEU A 212 26.75 -9.54 5.72
CA LEU A 212 25.94 -9.79 6.91
C LEU A 212 24.72 -10.65 6.61
N ALA A 213 24.04 -10.39 5.48
CA ALA A 213 22.89 -11.16 5.02
C ALA A 213 23.27 -12.62 4.76
N THR A 214 24.38 -12.85 4.06
CA THR A 214 24.90 -14.21 3.79
C THR A 214 25.24 -14.94 5.10
N LYS A 215 25.98 -14.30 6.01
CA LYS A 215 26.31 -14.87 7.33
C LYS A 215 25.06 -15.16 8.17
N CYS A 216 24.05 -14.28 8.07
CA CYS A 216 22.78 -14.47 8.77
C CYS A 216 22.08 -15.76 8.32
N ILE A 217 22.09 -16.02 7.00
CA ILE A 217 21.49 -17.24 6.42
C ILE A 217 22.32 -18.48 6.78
N GLU A 218 23.65 -18.43 6.59
CA GLU A 218 24.55 -19.56 6.84
C GLU A 218 24.52 -20.03 8.30
N ASN A 219 24.45 -19.09 9.24
CA ASN A 219 24.51 -19.40 10.67
C ASN A 219 23.12 -19.44 11.34
N GLY A 220 22.03 -19.19 10.59
CA GLY A 220 20.69 -19.18 11.14
C GLY A 220 20.48 -18.11 12.23
N TRP A 221 21.10 -16.92 12.07
CA TRP A 221 21.03 -15.87 13.09
C TRP A 221 19.60 -15.38 13.28
N THR A 222 19.29 -15.08 14.54
CA THR A 222 18.12 -14.31 14.91
C THR A 222 18.35 -12.81 14.63
N VAL A 223 17.28 -12.03 14.58
CA VAL A 223 17.35 -10.56 14.41
C VAL A 223 18.25 -9.92 15.47
N ARG A 224 18.18 -10.40 16.73
CA ARG A 224 19.02 -9.91 17.84
C ARG A 224 20.51 -10.22 17.67
N GLU A 225 20.85 -11.35 17.08
CA GLU A 225 22.25 -11.72 16.80
C GLU A 225 22.81 -10.86 15.68
N LEU A 226 22.02 -10.59 14.65
CA LEU A 226 22.37 -9.67 13.59
C LEU A 226 22.60 -8.24 14.13
N GLU A 227 21.73 -7.73 14.99
CA GLU A 227 21.90 -6.44 15.65
C GLU A 227 23.23 -6.35 16.43
N LYS A 228 23.56 -7.41 17.21
CA LYS A 228 24.84 -7.49 17.94
C LYS A 228 26.04 -7.50 17.00
N ALA A 229 25.97 -8.24 15.90
CA ALA A 229 27.03 -8.28 14.90
C ALA A 229 27.28 -6.91 14.28
N ILE A 230 26.23 -6.17 13.94
CA ILE A 230 26.32 -4.81 13.40
C ILE A 230 26.92 -3.86 14.44
N ALA A 231 26.48 -3.88 15.68
CA ALA A 231 27.00 -3.03 16.76
C ALA A 231 28.51 -3.26 16.98
N THR A 232 28.96 -4.52 16.91
CA THR A 232 30.38 -4.89 17.03
C THR A 232 31.20 -4.32 15.85
N LEU A 233 30.66 -4.40 14.61
CA LEU A 233 31.34 -3.82 13.44
C LEU A 233 31.44 -2.30 13.51
N GLU A 234 30.42 -1.61 13.99
CA GLU A 234 30.44 -0.16 14.16
C GLU A 234 31.45 0.30 15.22
N THR A 235 31.53 -0.43 16.34
CA THR A 235 32.54 -0.16 17.39
C THR A 235 33.95 -0.32 16.87
N ASN A 236 34.23 -1.37 16.11
CA ASN A 236 35.55 -1.62 15.52
C ASN A 236 35.90 -0.54 14.48
N LYS A 237 34.97 -0.16 13.59
CA LYS A 237 35.18 0.95 12.63
C LYS A 237 35.45 2.30 13.32
N LYS A 238 34.77 2.58 14.45
CA LYS A 238 35.02 3.81 15.25
C LYS A 238 36.39 3.79 15.91
N ALA A 239 36.83 2.63 16.43
CA ALA A 239 38.16 2.45 17.05
C ALA A 239 39.26 2.65 16.01
N GLU A 240 39.15 2.05 14.82
CA GLU A 240 40.12 2.22 13.72
C GLU A 240 40.20 3.67 13.23
N LYS A 241 39.07 4.37 13.10
CA LYS A 241 39.05 5.80 12.74
C LYS A 241 39.72 6.66 13.80
N LYS A 242 39.59 6.31 15.10
CA LYS A 242 40.24 7.05 16.19
C LYS A 242 41.76 6.84 16.17
N ILE A 243 42.22 5.64 15.92
CA ILE A 243 43.64 5.30 15.80
C ILE A 243 44.27 6.04 14.58
N LYS A 244 43.63 6.00 13.41
CA LYS A 244 44.12 6.73 12.22
C LYS A 244 44.18 8.23 12.44
N ARG A 245 43.24 8.84 13.14
CA ARG A 245 43.27 10.28 13.47
C ARG A 245 44.39 10.64 14.44
N THR A 246 44.76 9.74 15.36
CA THR A 246 45.85 9.98 16.32
C THR A 246 47.23 9.88 15.65
N ILE A 247 47.38 9.00 14.65
CA ILE A 247 48.65 8.83 13.90
C ILE A 247 48.89 9.96 12.89
N THR A 248 47.82 10.63 12.39
CA THR A 248 47.94 11.69 11.37
C THR A 248 48.09 13.09 11.98
N ASN A 249 48.21 13.25 13.30
CA ASN A 249 48.39 14.55 13.94
C ASN A 249 49.90 14.84 14.06
N PRO A 250 50.48 15.80 13.28
CA PRO A 250 51.93 16.01 13.20
C PRO A 250 52.54 16.75 14.41
N MET A 251 51.85 16.76 15.54
CA MET A 251 52.26 17.51 16.75
C MET A 251 53.15 16.71 17.73
N TYR A 252 53.56 15.50 17.35
CA TYR A 252 54.45 14.68 18.18
C TYR A 252 55.68 14.20 17.39
N THR A 253 56.40 15.16 16.81
CA THR A 253 57.79 14.98 16.38
C THR A 253 58.59 16.16 16.91
N GLU A 254 59.01 16.08 18.17
CA GLU A 254 60.24 16.64 18.71
C GLU A 254 60.78 15.64 19.73
#